data_daddad6980ec1cc2c2e09c577c913020
#
_entry.id   daddad6980ec1cc2c2e09c577c913020
#
_cell.length_a   1.000
_cell.length_b   1.000
_cell.length_c   1.000
_cell.angle_alpha   90.00
_cell.angle_beta   90.00
_cell.angle_gamma   90.00
#
_symmetry.space_group_name_H-M   'P 1'
#
loop_
_entity.id
_entity.type
_entity.pdbx_description
1 polymer ?
#
loop_
_entity_poly.entity_id
_entity_poly.type
_entity_poly.pdbx_seq_one_letter_code
_entity_poly.pdbx_strand_id
1 'polypeptide(L)'
;MIIFRYLTREILSTTFAICVVLLLVLISGRFVKYLSSAMAGNMDPGVIFAVIGYRIPGFLELTIPLAFFLAILLSFGRLHVENEMSVLKSCGVSEANLVGYTLVMASVLALFVAWLSLSISPAGAAKAETILKVQKEMTELDKVSPKRFYKLSGNKGITYAEKINEDRELEDVFLAVTAGSPENFDSRTVVIFAKKGRQQRSIDGEERFFVLDQGYRVEGIPGNNDYQITSFEQYGSKLSPPKKVVEDLETDAMPTVKLWGSEQPELKATLQWRLSTPLMLIIIVVLAVPL
;
A
#
# COMPACT_ATOMS: atom_id res chain seq x y z
N MET A 1 -33.67 -1.49 30.62
CA MET A 1 -32.23 -1.21 30.58
C MET A 1 -31.32 -2.45 30.53
N ILE A 2 -31.68 -3.56 31.21
CA ILE A 2 -30.84 -4.78 31.28
C ILE A 2 -30.71 -5.42 29.89
N ILE A 3 -31.82 -5.60 29.18
CA ILE A 3 -31.86 -6.22 27.82
C ILE A 3 -31.02 -5.42 26.82
N PHE A 4 -31.14 -4.09 26.81
CA PHE A 4 -30.34 -3.23 25.95
C PHE A 4 -28.84 -3.44 26.19
N ARG A 5 -28.41 -3.45 27.47
CA ARG A 5 -26.98 -3.64 27.82
C ARG A 5 -26.48 -5.03 27.45
N TYR A 6 -27.33 -6.06 27.59
CA TYR A 6 -27.02 -7.43 27.21
C TYR A 6 -26.78 -7.51 25.69
N LEU A 7 -27.75 -7.07 24.88
CA LEU A 7 -27.66 -7.06 23.42
C LEU A 7 -26.47 -6.23 22.94
N THR A 8 -26.26 -5.03 23.53
CA THR A 8 -25.14 -4.18 23.14
C THR A 8 -23.80 -4.88 23.36
N ARG A 9 -23.62 -5.52 24.51
CA ARG A 9 -22.38 -6.24 24.82
C ARG A 9 -22.17 -7.41 23.86
N GLU A 10 -23.22 -8.16 23.58
CA GLU A 10 -23.19 -9.34 22.72
C GLU A 10 -22.82 -8.94 21.27
N ILE A 11 -23.56 -7.99 20.68
CA ILE A 11 -23.35 -7.56 19.31
C ILE A 11 -21.99 -6.88 19.16
N LEU A 12 -21.60 -5.97 20.08
CA LEU A 12 -20.32 -5.25 19.96
C LEU A 12 -19.11 -6.17 20.16
N SER A 13 -19.19 -7.14 21.10
CA SER A 13 -18.10 -8.11 21.28
C SER A 13 -17.93 -9.00 20.05
N THR A 14 -19.03 -9.45 19.45
CA THR A 14 -19.02 -10.22 18.21
C THR A 14 -18.52 -9.38 17.03
N THR A 15 -18.97 -8.11 16.92
CA THR A 15 -18.46 -7.16 15.90
C THR A 15 -16.96 -6.99 16.01
N PHE A 16 -16.46 -6.78 17.22
CA PHE A 16 -15.02 -6.62 17.46
C PHE A 16 -14.23 -7.85 17.06
N ALA A 17 -14.69 -9.04 17.47
CA ALA A 17 -14.03 -10.30 17.12
C ALA A 17 -13.97 -10.51 15.60
N ILE A 18 -15.08 -10.33 14.90
CA ILE A 18 -15.14 -10.45 13.43
C ILE A 18 -14.27 -9.39 12.77
N CYS A 19 -14.33 -8.15 13.24
CA CYS A 19 -13.53 -7.04 12.70
C CYS A 19 -12.03 -7.34 12.79
N VAL A 20 -11.56 -7.86 13.93
CA VAL A 20 -10.14 -8.26 14.10
C VAL A 20 -9.75 -9.34 13.09
N VAL A 21 -10.58 -10.37 12.92
CA VAL A 21 -10.29 -11.44 11.96
C VAL A 21 -10.23 -10.91 10.53
N LEU A 22 -11.21 -10.12 10.11
CA LEU A 22 -11.25 -9.52 8.77
C LEU A 22 -10.07 -8.57 8.54
N LEU A 23 -9.73 -7.77 9.54
CA LEU A 23 -8.59 -6.87 9.47
C LEU A 23 -7.27 -7.62 9.30
N LEU A 24 -7.07 -8.71 10.05
CA LEU A 24 -5.87 -9.55 9.92
C LEU A 24 -5.75 -10.16 8.52
N VAL A 25 -6.85 -10.62 7.93
CA VAL A 25 -6.87 -11.15 6.56
C VAL A 25 -6.47 -10.06 5.56
N LEU A 26 -7.05 -8.85 5.66
CA LEU A 26 -6.73 -7.74 4.77
C LEU A 26 -5.29 -7.27 4.92
N ILE A 27 -4.80 -7.14 6.15
CA ILE A 27 -3.40 -6.77 6.43
C ILE A 27 -2.45 -7.82 5.86
N SER A 28 -2.73 -9.11 6.04
CA SER A 28 -1.90 -10.20 5.52
C SER A 28 -1.77 -10.12 4.00
N GLY A 29 -2.87 -9.92 3.27
CA GLY A 29 -2.85 -9.75 1.82
C GLY A 29 -2.03 -8.55 1.35
N ARG A 30 -2.15 -7.42 2.05
CA ARG A 30 -1.35 -6.21 1.76
C ARG A 30 0.12 -6.39 2.12
N PHE A 31 0.40 -7.05 3.22
CA PHE A 31 1.77 -7.34 3.65
C PHE A 31 2.51 -8.17 2.59
N VAL A 32 1.90 -9.24 2.09
CA VAL A 32 2.48 -10.06 1.01
C VAL A 32 2.76 -9.23 -0.24
N LYS A 33 1.84 -8.33 -0.63
CA LYS A 33 2.02 -7.44 -1.78
C LYS A 33 3.21 -6.49 -1.59
N TYR A 34 3.33 -5.85 -0.43
CA TYR A 34 4.44 -4.94 -0.14
C TYR A 34 5.77 -5.69 0.01
N LEU A 35 5.74 -6.88 0.63
CA LEU A 35 6.91 -7.74 0.73
C LEU A 35 7.44 -8.16 -0.65
N SER A 36 6.55 -8.55 -1.56
CA SER A 36 6.90 -8.84 -2.96
C SER A 36 7.54 -7.63 -3.66
N SER A 37 7.01 -6.42 -3.43
CA SER A 37 7.59 -5.17 -3.97
C SER A 37 8.98 -4.88 -3.38
N ALA A 38 9.18 -5.17 -2.09
CA ALA A 38 10.48 -5.01 -1.43
C ALA A 38 11.50 -6.06 -1.95
N MET A 39 11.08 -7.31 -2.15
CA MET A 39 11.92 -8.35 -2.75
C MET A 39 12.32 -8.01 -4.20
N ALA A 40 11.45 -7.33 -4.93
CA ALA A 40 11.75 -6.82 -6.28
C ALA A 40 12.67 -5.57 -6.25
N GLY A 41 13.10 -5.09 -5.09
CA GLY A 41 13.95 -3.90 -4.94
C GLY A 41 13.22 -2.57 -5.16
N ASN A 42 11.89 -2.56 -5.25
CA ASN A 42 11.12 -1.35 -5.51
C ASN A 42 10.80 -0.56 -4.23
N MET A 43 11.01 -1.13 -3.06
CA MET A 43 10.68 -0.53 -1.77
C MET A 43 11.62 -1.04 -0.67
N ASP A 44 11.98 -0.17 0.27
CA ASP A 44 12.72 -0.57 1.47
C ASP A 44 11.82 -1.41 2.39
N PRO A 45 12.27 -2.61 2.84
CA PRO A 45 11.53 -3.41 3.80
C PRO A 45 11.18 -2.69 5.11
N GLY A 46 12.02 -1.75 5.54
CA GLY A 46 11.82 -0.97 6.78
C GLY A 46 10.56 -0.10 6.79
N VAL A 47 10.07 0.30 5.61
CA VAL A 47 8.88 1.17 5.52
C VAL A 47 7.55 0.41 5.44
N ILE A 48 7.57 -0.93 5.28
CA ILE A 48 6.36 -1.75 5.09
C ILE A 48 5.38 -1.56 6.26
N PHE A 49 5.87 -1.68 7.49
CA PHE A 49 5.03 -1.57 8.68
C PHE A 49 4.44 -0.16 8.84
N ALA A 50 5.20 0.88 8.49
CA ALA A 50 4.71 2.25 8.53
C ALA A 50 3.59 2.47 7.50
N VAL A 51 3.76 2.01 6.26
CA VAL A 51 2.75 2.12 5.20
C VAL A 51 1.47 1.35 5.58
N ILE A 52 1.59 0.13 6.11
CA ILE A 52 0.44 -0.65 6.56
C ILE A 52 -0.26 0.07 7.72
N GLY A 53 0.49 0.54 8.72
CA GLY A 53 -0.05 1.26 9.88
C GLY A 53 -0.88 2.48 9.48
N TYR A 54 -0.39 3.28 8.55
CA TYR A 54 -1.13 4.44 8.04
C TYR A 54 -2.36 4.06 7.20
N ARG A 55 -2.42 2.85 6.64
CA ARG A 55 -3.57 2.34 5.88
C ARG A 55 -4.61 1.61 6.73
N ILE A 56 -4.32 1.27 8.00
CA ILE A 56 -5.27 0.61 8.92
C ILE A 56 -6.61 1.36 9.03
N PRO A 57 -6.66 2.70 9.18
CA PRO A 57 -7.93 3.41 9.27
C PRO A 57 -8.86 3.19 8.08
N GLY A 58 -8.32 3.17 6.86
CA GLY A 58 -9.08 2.87 5.64
C GLY A 58 -9.60 1.43 5.60
N PHE A 59 -8.86 0.46 6.15
CA PHE A 59 -9.34 -0.92 6.26
C PHE A 59 -10.46 -1.04 7.30
N LEU A 60 -10.36 -0.33 8.43
CA LEU A 60 -11.40 -0.32 9.46
C LEU A 60 -12.71 0.26 8.93
N GLU A 61 -12.63 1.32 8.12
CA GLU A 61 -13.80 1.93 7.47
C GLU A 61 -14.64 0.91 6.71
N LEU A 62 -13.99 -0.03 6.01
CA LEU A 62 -14.65 -1.09 5.23
C LEU A 62 -15.06 -2.30 6.07
N THR A 63 -14.24 -2.66 7.06
CA THR A 63 -14.46 -3.89 7.83
C THR A 63 -15.52 -3.72 8.91
N ILE A 64 -15.66 -2.55 9.52
CA ILE A 64 -16.64 -2.31 10.59
C ILE A 64 -18.09 -2.55 10.12
N PRO A 65 -18.58 -1.98 8.99
CA PRO A 65 -19.93 -2.24 8.52
C PRO A 65 -20.19 -3.73 8.24
N LEU A 66 -19.25 -4.40 7.60
CA LEU A 66 -19.37 -5.82 7.29
C LEU A 66 -19.35 -6.68 8.57
N ALA A 67 -18.44 -6.38 9.49
CA ALA A 67 -18.36 -7.08 10.77
C ALA A 67 -19.62 -6.88 11.61
N PHE A 68 -20.19 -5.68 11.60
CA PHE A 68 -21.41 -5.35 12.32
C PHE A 68 -22.62 -6.10 11.73
N PHE A 69 -22.72 -6.18 10.40
CA PHE A 69 -23.74 -6.97 9.73
C PHE A 69 -23.68 -8.44 10.16
N LEU A 70 -22.51 -9.05 10.04
CA LEU A 70 -22.30 -10.44 10.44
C LEU A 70 -22.57 -10.67 11.93
N ALA A 71 -22.18 -9.71 12.77
CA ALA A 71 -22.41 -9.77 14.21
C ALA A 71 -23.89 -9.74 14.55
N ILE A 72 -24.70 -8.91 13.88
CA ILE A 72 -26.16 -8.91 14.06
C ILE A 72 -26.72 -10.28 13.69
N LEU A 73 -26.41 -10.82 12.52
CA LEU A 73 -26.92 -12.11 12.07
C LEU A 73 -26.53 -13.25 13.04
N LEU A 74 -25.26 -13.28 13.47
CA LEU A 74 -24.80 -14.32 14.39
C LEU A 74 -25.40 -14.18 15.79
N SER A 75 -25.49 -12.96 16.32
CA SER A 75 -26.04 -12.72 17.65
C SER A 75 -27.54 -13.02 17.70
N PHE A 76 -28.32 -12.54 16.73
CA PHE A 76 -29.75 -12.87 16.67
C PHE A 76 -30.00 -14.33 16.32
N GLY A 77 -29.22 -14.93 15.42
CA GLY A 77 -29.28 -16.35 15.12
C GLY A 77 -29.03 -17.19 16.37
N ARG A 78 -28.07 -16.86 17.20
CA ARG A 78 -27.78 -17.52 18.47
C ARG A 78 -28.96 -17.39 19.46
N LEU A 79 -29.51 -16.18 19.63
CA LEU A 79 -30.66 -15.94 20.47
C LEU A 79 -31.88 -16.77 20.06
N HIS A 80 -32.07 -17.02 18.76
CA HIS A 80 -33.12 -17.89 18.25
C HIS A 80 -32.87 -19.38 18.56
N VAL A 81 -31.63 -19.85 18.34
CA VAL A 81 -31.23 -21.23 18.61
C VAL A 81 -31.34 -21.59 20.12
N GLU A 82 -30.92 -20.65 20.97
CA GLU A 82 -30.99 -20.81 22.43
C GLU A 82 -32.38 -20.53 23.02
N ASN A 83 -33.41 -20.27 22.21
CA ASN A 83 -34.78 -19.90 22.58
C ASN A 83 -34.90 -18.62 23.43
N GLU A 84 -33.82 -17.85 23.59
CA GLU A 84 -33.85 -16.60 24.34
C GLU A 84 -34.75 -15.55 23.66
N MET A 85 -34.84 -15.56 22.33
CA MET A 85 -35.73 -14.69 21.58
C MET A 85 -37.20 -14.91 21.94
N SER A 86 -37.64 -16.16 22.15
CA SER A 86 -39.00 -16.48 22.59
C SER A 86 -39.28 -15.97 24.00
N VAL A 87 -38.29 -16.05 24.89
CA VAL A 87 -38.38 -15.50 26.24
C VAL A 87 -38.49 -13.96 26.22
N LEU A 88 -37.66 -13.29 25.38
CA LEU A 88 -37.73 -11.84 25.24
C LEU A 88 -39.09 -11.36 24.72
N LYS A 89 -39.65 -12.08 23.73
CA LYS A 89 -40.99 -11.78 23.20
C LYS A 89 -42.09 -12.01 24.25
N SER A 90 -41.99 -13.06 25.06
CA SER A 90 -42.90 -13.33 26.18
C SER A 90 -42.83 -12.26 27.31
N CYS A 91 -41.66 -11.65 27.48
CA CYS A 91 -41.46 -10.52 28.38
C CYS A 91 -41.93 -9.18 27.81
N GLY A 92 -42.57 -9.16 26.62
CA GLY A 92 -43.15 -7.95 26.03
C GLY A 92 -42.17 -7.13 25.17
N VAL A 93 -41.00 -7.66 24.83
CA VAL A 93 -40.05 -6.99 23.91
C VAL A 93 -40.51 -7.22 22.48
N SER A 94 -40.97 -6.15 21.82
CA SER A 94 -41.36 -6.23 20.42
C SER A 94 -40.15 -6.24 19.48
N GLU A 95 -40.32 -6.72 18.25
CA GLU A 95 -39.29 -6.65 17.22
C GLU A 95 -38.85 -5.20 16.93
N ALA A 96 -39.79 -4.26 16.96
CA ALA A 96 -39.51 -2.83 16.82
C ALA A 96 -38.58 -2.31 17.92
N ASN A 97 -38.68 -2.80 19.15
CA ASN A 97 -37.77 -2.46 20.23
C ASN A 97 -36.34 -3.01 19.99
N LEU A 98 -36.25 -4.23 19.45
CA LEU A 98 -34.95 -4.83 19.09
C LEU A 98 -34.28 -4.05 17.97
N VAL A 99 -35.03 -3.70 16.91
CA VAL A 99 -34.56 -2.79 15.86
C VAL A 99 -34.11 -1.45 16.44
N GLY A 100 -34.90 -0.87 17.34
CA GLY A 100 -34.58 0.41 17.99
C GLY A 100 -33.28 0.34 18.79
N TYR A 101 -33.08 -0.71 19.58
CA TYR A 101 -31.84 -0.92 20.34
C TYR A 101 -30.62 -1.09 19.44
N THR A 102 -30.75 -1.87 18.39
CA THR A 102 -29.67 -2.07 17.41
C THR A 102 -29.38 -0.81 16.61
N LEU A 103 -30.42 0.00 16.31
CA LEU A 103 -30.27 1.28 15.60
C LEU A 103 -29.49 2.30 16.44
N VAL A 104 -29.68 2.35 17.74
CA VAL A 104 -28.89 3.23 18.64
C VAL A 104 -27.41 2.83 18.58
N MET A 105 -27.10 1.53 18.62
CA MET A 105 -25.72 1.04 18.48
C MET A 105 -25.14 1.37 17.12
N ALA A 106 -25.92 1.12 16.05
CA ALA A 106 -25.53 1.47 14.68
C ALA A 106 -25.22 2.95 14.51
N SER A 107 -26.02 3.83 15.13
CA SER A 107 -25.83 5.28 15.07
C SER A 107 -24.51 5.70 15.72
N VAL A 108 -24.14 5.12 16.87
CA VAL A 108 -22.86 5.38 17.51
C VAL A 108 -21.70 4.88 16.65
N LEU A 109 -21.80 3.67 16.10
CA LEU A 109 -20.79 3.14 15.18
C LEU A 109 -20.72 3.94 13.87
N ALA A 110 -21.86 4.40 13.35
CA ALA A 110 -21.91 5.23 12.15
C ALA A 110 -21.18 6.57 12.36
N LEU A 111 -21.35 7.21 13.52
CA LEU A 111 -20.60 8.43 13.86
C LEU A 111 -19.11 8.16 13.96
N PHE A 112 -18.71 7.03 14.54
CA PHE A 112 -17.31 6.63 14.62
C PHE A 112 -16.73 6.37 13.23
N VAL A 113 -17.44 5.63 12.38
CA VAL A 113 -17.00 5.35 11.00
C VAL A 113 -17.00 6.63 10.15
N ALA A 114 -17.96 7.53 10.34
CA ALA A 114 -17.95 8.84 9.69
C ALA A 114 -16.71 9.67 10.03
N TRP A 115 -16.36 9.73 11.31
CA TRP A 115 -15.15 10.40 11.75
C TRP A 115 -13.88 9.75 11.17
N LEU A 116 -13.84 8.41 11.12
CA LEU A 116 -12.75 7.65 10.54
C LEU A 116 -12.61 7.94 9.03
N SER A 117 -13.71 7.85 8.27
CA SER A 117 -13.76 8.01 6.81
C SER A 117 -13.48 9.45 6.35
N LEU A 118 -14.01 10.44 7.07
CA LEU A 118 -13.89 11.84 6.67
C LEU A 118 -12.56 12.49 7.08
N SER A 119 -11.92 12.01 8.16
CA SER A 119 -10.75 12.67 8.75
C SER A 119 -9.51 11.78 8.81
N ILE A 120 -9.58 10.60 9.42
CA ILE A 120 -8.40 9.79 9.72
C ILE A 120 -7.94 8.99 8.50
N SER A 121 -8.87 8.37 7.77
CA SER A 121 -8.57 7.53 6.61
C SER A 121 -7.83 8.34 5.51
N PRO A 122 -8.30 9.52 5.07
CA PRO A 122 -7.58 10.30 4.07
C PRO A 122 -6.22 10.82 4.57
N ALA A 123 -6.12 11.20 5.85
CA ALA A 123 -4.85 11.63 6.42
C ALA A 123 -3.81 10.49 6.47
N GLY A 124 -4.26 9.28 6.83
CA GLY A 124 -3.43 8.07 6.80
C GLY A 124 -3.02 7.70 5.39
N ALA A 125 -3.96 7.71 4.44
CA ALA A 125 -3.68 7.45 3.03
C ALA A 125 -2.65 8.43 2.45
N ALA A 126 -2.77 9.73 2.74
CA ALA A 126 -1.84 10.75 2.28
C ALA A 126 -0.40 10.51 2.80
N LYS A 127 -0.25 10.15 4.09
CA LYS A 127 1.06 9.81 4.66
C LYS A 127 1.64 8.54 4.03
N ALA A 128 0.83 7.51 3.85
CA ALA A 128 1.25 6.27 3.19
C ALA A 128 1.72 6.54 1.76
N GLU A 129 0.98 7.37 1.00
CA GLU A 129 1.38 7.76 -0.35
C GLU A 129 2.67 8.56 -0.39
N THR A 130 2.84 9.52 0.53
CA THR A 130 4.09 10.28 0.62
C THR A 130 5.28 9.35 0.81
N ILE A 131 5.19 8.36 1.70
CA ILE A 131 6.24 7.36 1.89
C ILE A 131 6.47 6.57 0.59
N LEU A 132 5.40 6.10 -0.06
CA LEU A 132 5.51 5.33 -1.31
C LEU A 132 6.06 6.17 -2.47
N LYS A 133 5.74 7.47 -2.54
CA LYS A 133 6.29 8.39 -3.53
C LYS A 133 7.79 8.57 -3.34
N VAL A 134 8.24 8.85 -2.11
CA VAL A 134 9.66 8.93 -1.77
C VAL A 134 10.40 7.65 -2.19
N GLN A 135 9.82 6.48 -1.93
CA GLN A 135 10.41 5.20 -2.34
C GLN A 135 10.46 5.04 -3.88
N LYS A 136 9.48 5.56 -4.62
CA LYS A 136 9.48 5.55 -6.09
C LYS A 136 10.46 6.56 -6.69
N GLU A 137 10.66 7.70 -6.02
CA GLU A 137 11.59 8.75 -6.43
C GLU A 137 13.04 8.44 -6.08
N MET A 138 13.28 7.50 -5.16
CA MET A 138 14.64 7.01 -4.91
C MET A 138 15.22 6.46 -6.20
N THR A 139 16.39 6.98 -6.57
CA THR A 139 17.14 6.50 -7.74
C THR A 139 17.46 5.01 -7.54
N GLU A 140 17.59 4.29 -8.64
CA GLU A 140 17.93 2.86 -8.63
C GLU A 140 19.19 2.57 -7.81
N LEU A 141 20.13 3.51 -7.79
CA LEU A 141 21.37 3.42 -7.01
C LEU A 141 21.17 3.67 -5.50
N ASP A 142 20.18 4.48 -5.12
CA ASP A 142 19.85 4.71 -3.71
C ASP A 142 19.23 3.46 -3.05
N LYS A 143 18.74 2.52 -3.86
CA LYS A 143 18.16 1.23 -3.42
C LYS A 143 19.19 0.11 -3.36
N VAL A 144 20.40 0.31 -3.89
CA VAL A 144 21.46 -0.71 -3.86
C VAL A 144 21.89 -0.93 -2.42
N SER A 145 21.80 -2.17 -1.96
CA SER A 145 22.40 -2.63 -0.71
C SER A 145 23.67 -3.44 -1.04
N PRO A 146 24.70 -3.38 -0.21
CA PRO A 146 25.92 -4.12 -0.47
C PRO A 146 25.66 -5.64 -0.58
N LYS A 147 26.45 -6.31 -1.42
CA LYS A 147 26.45 -7.77 -1.61
C LYS A 147 25.13 -8.34 -2.18
N ARG A 148 24.36 -7.55 -2.94
CA ARG A 148 23.14 -8.01 -3.61
C ARG A 148 23.10 -7.56 -5.06
N PHE A 149 22.52 -8.40 -5.92
CA PHE A 149 22.22 -8.04 -7.29
C PHE A 149 20.88 -7.31 -7.36
N TYR A 150 20.87 -6.16 -8.04
CA TYR A 150 19.67 -5.34 -8.28
C TYR A 150 19.38 -5.27 -9.77
N LYS A 151 18.12 -5.42 -10.14
CA LYS A 151 17.67 -5.16 -11.51
C LYS A 151 17.52 -3.67 -11.73
N LEU A 152 18.09 -3.16 -12.82
CA LEU A 152 17.82 -1.80 -13.29
C LEU A 152 16.43 -1.71 -13.92
N SER A 153 15.78 -0.55 -13.81
CA SER A 153 14.45 -0.31 -14.36
C SER A 153 14.38 -0.63 -15.86
N GLY A 154 13.26 -1.27 -16.25
CA GLY A 154 13.02 -1.65 -17.63
C GLY A 154 13.64 -2.98 -18.05
N ASN A 155 14.05 -3.84 -17.12
CA ASN A 155 14.61 -5.17 -17.40
C ASN A 155 15.88 -5.16 -18.29
N LYS A 156 16.56 -3.98 -18.32
CA LYS A 156 17.70 -3.72 -19.22
C LYS A 156 19.06 -4.10 -18.63
N GLY A 157 19.13 -4.49 -17.34
CA GLY A 157 20.40 -4.84 -16.75
C GLY A 157 20.32 -5.18 -15.27
N ILE A 158 21.48 -5.57 -14.74
CA ILE A 158 21.71 -5.87 -13.34
C ILE A 158 22.91 -5.08 -12.83
N THR A 159 22.88 -4.66 -11.57
CA THR A 159 24.00 -4.03 -10.89
C THR A 159 24.29 -4.74 -9.58
N TYR A 160 25.56 -4.70 -9.17
CA TYR A 160 26.06 -5.24 -7.90
C TYR A 160 27.12 -4.30 -7.35
N ALA A 161 27.18 -4.15 -6.05
CA ALA A 161 28.26 -3.46 -5.35
C ALA A 161 28.69 -4.29 -4.12
N GLU A 162 30.00 -4.43 -3.93
CA GLU A 162 30.53 -5.18 -2.80
C GLU A 162 30.36 -4.42 -1.49
N LYS A 163 30.66 -3.11 -1.49
CA LYS A 163 30.54 -2.23 -0.33
C LYS A 163 29.94 -0.90 -0.71
N ILE A 164 29.38 -0.22 0.29
CA ILE A 164 28.86 1.13 0.20
C ILE A 164 29.44 1.91 1.38
N ASN A 165 30.10 3.02 1.09
CA ASN A 165 30.67 3.92 2.10
C ASN A 165 29.59 4.84 2.69
N GLU A 166 29.91 5.53 3.80
CA GLU A 166 29.02 6.50 4.45
C GLU A 166 28.60 7.64 3.52
N ASP A 167 29.46 8.00 2.56
CA ASP A 167 29.19 9.00 1.51
C ASP A 167 28.36 8.44 0.33
N ARG A 168 27.80 7.24 0.45
CA ARG A 168 27.07 6.51 -0.60
C ARG A 168 27.86 6.25 -1.88
N GLU A 169 29.17 6.18 -1.79
CA GLU A 169 30.02 5.68 -2.86
C GLU A 169 30.01 4.16 -2.85
N LEU A 170 29.84 3.59 -4.04
CA LEU A 170 29.85 2.13 -4.26
C LEU A 170 31.30 1.69 -4.51
N GLU A 171 31.75 0.61 -3.88
CA GLU A 171 33.02 -0.04 -4.13
C GLU A 171 32.81 -1.37 -4.83
N ASP A 172 33.72 -1.71 -5.75
CA ASP A 172 33.73 -2.92 -6.57
C ASP A 172 32.38 -3.14 -7.27
N VAL A 173 32.10 -2.20 -8.19
CA VAL A 173 30.83 -2.14 -8.92
C VAL A 173 30.86 -3.04 -10.14
N PHE A 174 29.84 -3.89 -10.26
CA PHE A 174 29.54 -4.65 -11.46
C PHE A 174 28.22 -4.15 -12.05
N LEU A 175 28.22 -3.88 -13.32
CA LEU A 175 27.03 -3.46 -14.08
C LEU A 175 26.97 -4.26 -15.38
N ALA A 176 25.89 -4.97 -15.60
CA ALA A 176 25.61 -5.64 -16.87
C ALA A 176 24.32 -5.11 -17.47
N VAL A 177 24.39 -4.64 -18.71
CA VAL A 177 23.27 -4.06 -19.46
C VAL A 177 23.17 -4.76 -20.81
N THR A 178 21.97 -5.19 -21.18
CA THR A 178 21.69 -5.76 -22.49
C THR A 178 21.06 -4.70 -23.37
N ALA A 179 21.74 -4.36 -24.47
CA ALA A 179 21.22 -3.44 -25.47
C ALA A 179 20.43 -4.26 -26.51
N GLY A 180 19.09 -4.25 -26.40
CA GLY A 180 18.17 -4.99 -27.28
C GLY A 180 17.03 -5.67 -26.51
N SER A 181 16.05 -6.25 -27.22
CA SER A 181 15.02 -7.07 -26.59
C SER A 181 15.62 -8.40 -26.13
N PRO A 182 15.27 -8.92 -24.93
CA PRO A 182 15.78 -10.20 -24.42
C PRO A 182 15.49 -11.41 -25.33
N GLU A 183 14.58 -11.26 -26.26
CA GLU A 183 14.15 -12.31 -27.20
C GLU A 183 15.01 -12.41 -28.47
N ASN A 184 15.87 -11.41 -28.73
CA ASN A 184 16.76 -11.44 -29.91
C ASN A 184 18.15 -11.94 -29.48
N PHE A 185 18.58 -13.06 -30.05
CA PHE A 185 19.92 -13.65 -29.87
C PHE A 185 21.07 -12.70 -30.30
N ASP A 186 20.79 -11.65 -31.03
CA ASP A 186 21.74 -10.60 -31.46
C ASP A 186 21.89 -9.43 -30.46
N SER A 187 21.42 -9.58 -29.26
CA SER A 187 21.48 -8.51 -28.26
C SER A 187 22.91 -8.34 -27.76
N ARG A 188 23.51 -7.19 -28.00
CA ARG A 188 24.83 -6.83 -27.44
C ARG A 188 24.73 -6.70 -25.92
N THR A 189 25.61 -7.40 -25.24
CA THR A 189 25.72 -7.29 -23.77
C THR A 189 26.92 -6.41 -23.44
N VAL A 190 26.69 -5.41 -22.59
CA VAL A 190 27.72 -4.53 -22.07
C VAL A 190 27.91 -4.88 -20.60
N VAL A 191 29.13 -5.26 -20.23
CA VAL A 191 29.51 -5.54 -18.85
C VAL A 191 30.57 -4.51 -18.43
N ILE A 192 30.36 -3.87 -17.30
CA ILE A 192 31.25 -2.85 -16.78
C ILE A 192 31.68 -3.29 -15.37
N PHE A 193 32.99 -3.26 -15.15
CA PHE A 193 33.60 -3.42 -13.83
C PHE A 193 34.30 -2.10 -13.47
N ALA A 194 34.06 -1.58 -12.26
CA ALA A 194 34.72 -0.38 -11.77
C ALA A 194 35.05 -0.51 -10.29
N LYS A 195 36.18 0.08 -9.88
CA LYS A 195 36.59 0.07 -8.47
C LYS A 195 35.70 0.93 -7.61
N LYS A 196 35.22 2.06 -8.16
CA LYS A 196 34.34 2.98 -7.47
C LYS A 196 33.21 3.45 -8.37
N GLY A 197 32.05 3.70 -7.77
CA GLY A 197 30.90 4.26 -8.43
C GLY A 197 30.23 5.31 -7.56
N ARG A 198 29.92 6.49 -8.13
CA ARG A 198 29.25 7.57 -7.42
C ARG A 198 28.16 8.20 -8.28
N GLN A 199 27.16 8.73 -7.64
CA GLN A 199 26.16 9.53 -8.33
C GLN A 199 26.60 10.99 -8.35
N GLN A 200 26.62 11.59 -9.52
CA GLN A 200 26.89 13.00 -9.70
C GLN A 200 25.71 13.69 -10.39
N ARG A 201 25.33 14.87 -9.89
CA ARG A 201 24.31 15.70 -10.54
C ARG A 201 24.99 16.64 -11.52
N SER A 202 24.32 16.92 -12.65
CA SER A 202 24.74 17.97 -13.58
C SER A 202 24.74 19.32 -12.89
N ILE A 203 25.56 20.26 -13.40
CA ILE A 203 25.62 21.63 -12.94
C ILE A 203 24.23 22.29 -12.97
N ASP A 204 23.41 21.96 -13.95
CA ASP A 204 22.02 22.45 -14.10
C ASP A 204 21.01 21.76 -13.18
N GLY A 205 21.42 20.75 -12.39
CA GLY A 205 20.59 20.06 -11.40
C GLY A 205 19.54 19.08 -11.94
N GLU A 206 19.26 19.10 -13.25
CA GLU A 206 18.20 18.29 -13.88
C GLU A 206 18.64 16.87 -14.25
N GLU A 207 19.91 16.68 -14.58
CA GLU A 207 20.41 15.37 -15.00
C GLU A 207 21.28 14.73 -13.93
N ARG A 208 21.16 13.43 -13.81
CA ARG A 208 21.96 12.60 -12.89
C ARG A 208 22.80 11.64 -13.71
N PHE A 209 24.08 11.55 -13.35
CA PHE A 209 25.05 10.66 -13.96
C PHE A 209 25.55 9.67 -12.93
N PHE A 210 25.70 8.43 -13.36
CA PHE A 210 26.44 7.43 -12.63
C PHE A 210 27.88 7.47 -13.13
N VAL A 211 28.77 7.94 -12.30
CA VAL A 211 30.19 8.06 -12.62
C VAL A 211 30.91 6.87 -12.00
N LEU A 212 31.59 6.13 -12.84
CA LEU A 212 32.38 4.96 -12.51
C LEU A 212 33.85 5.32 -12.68
N ASP A 213 34.66 5.08 -11.66
CA ASP A 213 36.08 5.40 -11.65
C ASP A 213 36.93 4.10 -11.70
N GLN A 214 37.96 4.13 -12.53
CA GLN A 214 38.96 3.05 -12.69
C GLN A 214 38.38 1.68 -13.00
N GLY A 215 38.04 1.46 -14.26
CA GLY A 215 37.41 0.21 -14.66
C GLY A 215 37.66 -0.20 -16.10
N TYR A 216 36.94 -1.23 -16.50
CA TYR A 216 36.91 -1.69 -17.88
C TYR A 216 35.49 -2.05 -18.30
N ARG A 217 35.19 -1.80 -19.57
CA ARG A 217 33.93 -2.12 -20.23
C ARG A 217 34.20 -3.19 -21.27
N VAL A 218 33.43 -4.25 -21.18
CA VAL A 218 33.42 -5.35 -22.14
C VAL A 218 32.11 -5.28 -22.93
N GLU A 219 32.16 -5.22 -24.23
CA GLU A 219 30.98 -5.19 -25.11
C GLU A 219 31.11 -6.30 -26.14
N GLY A 220 30.04 -7.07 -26.35
CA GLY A 220 30.03 -8.13 -27.33
C GLY A 220 28.70 -8.87 -27.39
N ILE A 221 28.57 -9.76 -28.37
CA ILE A 221 27.43 -10.66 -28.49
C ILE A 221 27.84 -12.01 -27.88
N PRO A 222 27.11 -12.51 -26.85
CA PRO A 222 27.42 -13.81 -26.27
C PRO A 222 27.45 -14.94 -27.31
N GLY A 223 28.56 -15.66 -27.36
CA GLY A 223 28.77 -16.73 -28.33
C GLY A 223 29.61 -16.37 -29.58
N ASN A 224 29.87 -15.08 -29.82
CA ASN A 224 30.76 -14.62 -30.87
C ASN A 224 32.16 -14.31 -30.29
N ASN A 225 33.16 -14.21 -31.18
CA ASN A 225 34.54 -13.91 -30.77
C ASN A 225 34.92 -12.42 -30.90
N ASP A 226 33.94 -11.55 -31.14
CA ASP A 226 34.10 -10.11 -31.39
C ASP A 226 33.83 -9.26 -30.12
N TYR A 227 34.59 -9.54 -29.05
CA TYR A 227 34.52 -8.72 -27.83
C TYR A 227 35.42 -7.50 -27.92
N GLN A 228 34.85 -6.33 -27.57
CA GLN A 228 35.60 -5.09 -27.40
C GLN A 228 35.81 -4.82 -25.93
N ILE A 229 37.06 -4.68 -25.52
CA ILE A 229 37.43 -4.34 -24.16
C ILE A 229 37.99 -2.91 -24.17
N THR A 230 37.38 -2.01 -23.40
CA THR A 230 37.78 -0.62 -23.25
C THR A 230 38.09 -0.37 -21.77
N SER A 231 39.33 0.03 -21.46
CA SER A 231 39.69 0.50 -20.14
C SER A 231 39.40 1.99 -20.03
N PHE A 232 38.95 2.44 -18.87
CA PHE A 232 38.64 3.85 -18.61
C PHE A 232 39.13 4.29 -17.24
N GLU A 233 39.55 5.52 -17.13
CA GLU A 233 39.81 6.18 -15.85
C GLU A 233 38.48 6.65 -15.23
N GLN A 234 37.60 7.21 -16.05
CA GLN A 234 36.28 7.65 -15.64
C GLN A 234 35.26 7.36 -16.75
N TYR A 235 34.12 6.80 -16.37
CA TYR A 235 33.01 6.50 -17.28
C TYR A 235 31.70 7.04 -16.69
N GLY A 236 31.02 7.91 -17.44
CA GLY A 236 29.74 8.48 -17.05
C GLY A 236 28.59 7.83 -17.80
N SER A 237 27.64 7.26 -17.11
CA SER A 237 26.38 6.79 -17.66
C SER A 237 25.23 7.68 -17.21
N LYS A 238 24.42 8.18 -18.16
CA LYS A 238 23.25 8.99 -17.83
C LYS A 238 22.19 8.08 -17.18
N LEU A 239 21.80 8.43 -15.96
CA LEU A 239 20.69 7.77 -15.29
C LEU A 239 19.37 8.29 -15.85
N SER A 240 18.45 7.39 -16.15
CA SER A 240 17.09 7.81 -16.50
C SER A 240 16.52 8.66 -15.36
N PRO A 241 15.95 9.84 -15.66
CA PRO A 241 15.31 10.63 -14.64
C PRO A 241 14.25 9.76 -13.95
N PRO A 242 14.10 9.87 -12.62
CA PRO A 242 12.98 9.21 -11.95
C PRO A 242 11.72 9.63 -12.69
N LYS A 243 10.88 8.67 -13.08
CA LYS A 243 9.57 9.00 -13.67
C LYS A 243 8.93 10.01 -12.73
N LYS A 244 8.77 11.26 -13.20
CA LYS A 244 7.95 12.25 -12.49
C LYS A 244 6.60 11.59 -12.30
N VAL A 245 6.36 11.06 -11.12
CA VAL A 245 5.02 10.61 -10.75
C VAL A 245 4.24 11.91 -10.65
N VAL A 246 3.34 12.12 -11.61
CA VAL A 246 2.42 13.25 -11.63
C VAL A 246 1.90 13.44 -10.21
N GLU A 247 1.84 14.67 -9.75
CA GLU A 247 1.48 15.09 -8.37
C GLU A 247 0.05 14.71 -7.95
N ASP A 248 -0.69 13.96 -8.76
CA ASP A 248 -2.01 13.49 -8.42
C ASP A 248 -1.91 12.51 -7.25
N LEU A 249 -2.25 13.03 -6.06
CA LEU A 249 -2.62 12.21 -4.92
C LEU A 249 -3.73 11.27 -5.39
N GLU A 250 -3.59 9.96 -5.12
CA GLU A 250 -4.73 9.05 -5.32
C GLU A 250 -5.95 9.70 -4.65
N THR A 251 -7.11 9.62 -5.28
CA THR A 251 -8.34 10.29 -4.83
C THR A 251 -8.67 9.98 -3.37
N ASP A 252 -8.28 8.78 -2.91
CA ASP A 252 -8.45 8.33 -1.52
C ASP A 252 -7.59 9.12 -0.50
N ALA A 253 -6.47 9.68 -0.94
CA ALA A 253 -5.56 10.44 -0.08
C ALA A 253 -5.92 11.94 0.00
N MET A 254 -6.86 12.41 -0.82
CA MET A 254 -7.27 13.81 -0.81
C MET A 254 -8.08 14.17 0.44
N PRO A 255 -7.79 15.31 1.10
CA PRO A 255 -8.60 15.79 2.21
C PRO A 255 -10.06 16.00 1.79
N THR A 256 -11.00 15.59 2.64
CA THR A 256 -12.45 15.67 2.35
C THR A 256 -12.91 17.10 2.01
N VAL A 257 -12.30 18.12 2.59
CA VAL A 257 -12.59 19.53 2.31
C VAL A 257 -12.32 19.89 0.85
N LYS A 258 -11.28 19.31 0.21
CA LYS A 258 -10.98 19.54 -1.21
C LYS A 258 -11.92 18.80 -2.15
N LEU A 259 -12.54 17.71 -1.68
CA LEU A 259 -13.55 16.98 -2.44
C LEU A 259 -14.88 17.71 -2.46
N TRP A 260 -15.17 18.51 -1.44
CA TRP A 260 -16.39 19.27 -1.32
C TRP A 260 -16.37 20.45 -2.30
N GLY A 261 -17.25 20.43 -3.29
CA GLY A 261 -17.32 21.47 -4.33
C GLY A 261 -16.51 21.21 -5.60
N SER A 262 -15.82 20.07 -5.68
CA SER A 262 -15.16 19.65 -6.92
C SER A 262 -16.19 19.24 -7.99
N GLU A 263 -15.99 19.66 -9.25
CA GLU A 263 -16.85 19.27 -10.37
C GLU A 263 -16.40 17.96 -11.03
N GLN A 264 -15.21 17.49 -10.74
CA GLN A 264 -14.66 16.26 -11.31
C GLN A 264 -15.44 15.03 -10.85
N PRO A 265 -15.90 14.14 -11.76
CA PRO A 265 -16.76 13.01 -11.40
C PRO A 265 -16.07 12.00 -10.45
N GLU A 266 -14.77 11.81 -10.59
CA GLU A 266 -13.97 10.89 -9.72
C GLU A 266 -13.91 11.39 -8.27
N LEU A 267 -13.75 12.70 -8.06
CA LEU A 267 -13.70 13.29 -6.74
C LEU A 267 -15.10 13.31 -6.08
N LYS A 268 -16.15 13.52 -6.87
CA LYS A 268 -17.55 13.37 -6.39
C LYS A 268 -17.83 11.92 -5.96
N ALA A 269 -17.40 10.94 -6.75
CA ALA A 269 -17.57 9.52 -6.41
C ALA A 269 -16.89 9.18 -5.08
N THR A 270 -15.65 9.66 -4.87
CA THR A 270 -14.91 9.45 -3.61
C THR A 270 -15.64 10.10 -2.42
N LEU A 271 -16.17 11.31 -2.58
CA LEU A 271 -16.95 11.97 -1.53
C LEU A 271 -18.24 11.19 -1.21
N GLN A 272 -18.97 10.75 -2.24
CA GLN A 272 -20.17 9.93 -2.07
C GLN A 272 -19.86 8.62 -1.36
N TRP A 273 -18.75 7.98 -1.71
CA TRP A 273 -18.27 6.77 -1.03
C TRP A 273 -18.06 7.00 0.47
N ARG A 274 -17.32 8.05 0.84
CA ARG A 274 -17.06 8.41 2.23
C ARG A 274 -18.30 8.71 3.05
N LEU A 275 -19.34 9.29 2.43
CA LEU A 275 -20.60 9.58 3.07
C LEU A 275 -21.54 8.36 3.13
N SER A 276 -21.49 7.49 2.11
CA SER A 276 -22.36 6.31 2.06
C SER A 276 -21.95 5.22 3.06
N THR A 277 -20.65 5.10 3.36
CA THR A 277 -20.11 4.07 4.27
C THR A 277 -20.74 4.16 5.68
N PRO A 278 -20.79 5.30 6.37
CA PRO A 278 -21.47 5.39 7.65
C PRO A 278 -22.99 5.23 7.55
N LEU A 279 -23.64 5.69 6.46
CA LEU A 279 -25.07 5.49 6.24
C LEU A 279 -25.44 4.02 6.05
N MET A 280 -24.54 3.25 5.46
CA MET A 280 -24.71 1.81 5.27
C MET A 280 -24.93 1.09 6.59
N LEU A 281 -24.30 1.50 7.71
CA LEU A 281 -24.50 0.91 9.03
C LEU A 281 -25.97 1.01 9.51
N ILE A 282 -26.63 2.12 9.22
CA ILE A 282 -28.02 2.34 9.59
C ILE A 282 -28.94 1.45 8.74
N ILE A 283 -28.66 1.38 7.44
CA ILE A 283 -29.44 0.55 6.50
C ILE A 283 -29.31 -0.93 6.85
N ILE A 284 -28.11 -1.38 7.21
CA ILE A 284 -27.81 -2.75 7.60
C ILE A 284 -28.70 -3.22 8.77
N VAL A 285 -28.97 -2.37 9.76
CA VAL A 285 -29.83 -2.74 10.90
C VAL A 285 -31.26 -3.05 10.42
N VAL A 286 -31.80 -2.19 9.55
CA VAL A 286 -33.16 -2.36 9.03
C VAL A 286 -33.30 -3.65 8.24
N LEU A 287 -32.23 -4.07 7.56
CA LEU A 287 -32.23 -5.30 6.75
C LEU A 287 -31.90 -6.54 7.58
N ALA A 288 -30.95 -6.46 8.53
CA ALA A 288 -30.40 -7.63 9.22
C ALA A 288 -31.23 -8.09 10.43
N VAL A 289 -31.94 -7.21 11.12
CA VAL A 289 -32.71 -7.57 12.31
C VAL A 289 -33.98 -8.39 11.99
N PRO A 290 -34.72 -8.13 10.87
CA PRO A 290 -35.86 -8.96 10.49
C PRO A 290 -35.51 -10.34 9.90
N LEU A 291 -34.24 -10.53 9.45
CA LEU A 291 -33.74 -11.80 8.92
C LEU A 291 -33.48 -12.80 10.03
#